data_67587b485bc62d24efb631258a82d94a
#
_entry.id   67587b485bc62d24efb631258a82d94a
#
_cell.length_a   1.000
_cell.length_b   1.000
_cell.length_c   1.000
_cell.angle_alpha   90.00
_cell.angle_beta   90.00
_cell.angle_gamma   90.00
#
_symmetry.space_group_name_H-M   'P 1'
#
loop_
_entity.id
_entity.type
_entity.pdbx_description
1 polymer ?
#
loop_
_entity_poly.entity_id
_entity_poly.type
_entity_poly.pdbx_seq_one_letter_code
_entity_poly.pdbx_strand_id
1 'polypeptide(L)'
;MRFADRPTTEVDVFVAAPPERIWPLVSEINTPSQFGTELQKAVWLEVEGLEGPPPCPGARFTGHNFHAARGEWQTTNVIIDCEPNQVFAWAVGDDPSFPAATWRYELTPEGDGTRLRFRAQMGPGPSGMTAVIEQMPDKEERIIARRLDEWAANMTATLTGIKEQAEDGA
;
A
#
# COMPACT_ATOMS: atom_id res chain seq x y z
N MET A 1 -17.95 12.09 -6.11
CA MET A 1 -16.98 10.98 -6.23
C MET A 1 -17.61 9.70 -5.69
N ARG A 2 -17.65 8.69 -6.50
CA ARG A 2 -18.25 7.39 -6.17
C ARG A 2 -17.18 6.30 -6.15
N PHE A 3 -17.46 5.21 -5.47
CA PHE A 3 -16.57 4.04 -5.46
C PHE A 3 -16.32 3.50 -6.88
N ALA A 4 -17.36 3.50 -7.73
CA ALA A 4 -17.26 3.08 -9.12
C ALA A 4 -16.26 3.91 -9.96
N ASP A 5 -15.95 5.12 -9.54
CA ASP A 5 -14.96 5.99 -10.20
C ASP A 5 -13.52 5.58 -9.85
N ARG A 6 -13.33 4.55 -9.02
CA ARG A 6 -12.05 4.04 -8.55
C ARG A 6 -11.18 5.14 -7.93
N PRO A 7 -11.66 5.77 -6.83
CA PRO A 7 -10.96 6.87 -6.19
C PRO A 7 -9.51 6.53 -5.83
N THR A 8 -8.65 7.53 -5.96
CA THR A 8 -7.22 7.38 -5.78
C THR A 8 -6.68 8.44 -4.83
N THR A 9 -5.69 8.08 -4.02
CA THR A 9 -4.86 9.03 -3.29
C THR A 9 -3.40 8.75 -3.58
N GLU A 10 -2.58 9.78 -3.57
CA GLU A 10 -1.15 9.68 -3.87
C GLU A 10 -0.37 10.66 -2.99
N VAL A 11 0.76 10.21 -2.49
CA VAL A 11 1.72 11.03 -1.77
C VAL A 11 3.11 10.78 -2.33
N ASP A 12 4.01 11.75 -2.26
CA ASP A 12 5.38 11.60 -2.68
C ASP A 12 6.33 12.38 -1.79
N VAL A 13 7.61 12.00 -1.82
CA VAL A 13 8.68 12.66 -1.08
C VAL A 13 9.98 12.55 -1.85
N PHE A 14 10.82 13.59 -1.77
CA PHE A 14 12.21 13.50 -2.22
C PHE A 14 13.05 12.87 -1.10
N VAL A 15 13.83 11.85 -1.45
CA VAL A 15 14.75 11.16 -0.56
C VAL A 15 16.17 11.39 -1.05
N ALA A 16 17.04 11.94 -0.20
CA ALA A 16 18.45 12.18 -0.51
C ALA A 16 19.27 10.89 -0.40
N ALA A 17 18.89 9.88 -1.16
CA ALA A 17 19.52 8.58 -1.25
C ALA A 17 19.26 7.95 -2.62
N PRO A 18 20.12 7.06 -3.11
CA PRO A 18 19.88 6.35 -4.37
C PRO A 18 18.76 5.30 -4.19
N PRO A 19 18.10 4.91 -5.29
CA PRO A 19 17.02 3.91 -5.22
C PRO A 19 17.40 2.61 -4.52
N GLU A 20 18.65 2.16 -4.68
CA GLU A 20 19.16 0.92 -4.09
C GLU A 20 19.14 0.93 -2.56
N ARG A 21 19.22 2.10 -1.95
CA ARG A 21 19.15 2.25 -0.49
C ARG A 21 17.70 2.32 0.01
N ILE A 22 16.79 2.77 -0.84
CA ILE A 22 15.37 2.89 -0.52
C ILE A 22 14.65 1.55 -0.73
N TRP A 23 15.06 0.79 -1.73
CA TRP A 23 14.39 -0.43 -2.15
C TRP A 23 14.18 -1.48 -1.03
N PRO A 24 15.18 -1.78 -0.16
CA PRO A 24 14.97 -2.71 0.94
C PRO A 24 13.85 -2.32 1.89
N LEU A 25 13.61 -1.02 2.07
CA LEU A 25 12.54 -0.49 2.91
C LEU A 25 11.18 -0.58 2.21
N VAL A 26 11.13 -0.26 0.93
CA VAL A 26 9.91 -0.30 0.10
C VAL A 26 9.43 -1.73 -0.09
N SER A 27 10.33 -2.67 -0.36
CA SER A 27 10.00 -4.07 -0.62
C SER A 27 9.79 -4.91 0.64
N GLU A 28 10.01 -4.34 1.83
CA GLU A 28 9.68 -4.97 3.10
C GLU A 28 8.21 -4.74 3.43
N ILE A 29 7.40 -5.82 3.41
CA ILE A 29 5.95 -5.75 3.61
C ILE A 29 5.55 -5.23 4.99
N ASN A 30 6.43 -5.29 5.99
CA ASN A 30 6.18 -4.76 7.33
C ASN A 30 6.55 -3.29 7.51
N THR A 31 7.14 -2.62 6.52
CA THR A 31 7.50 -1.21 6.65
C THR A 31 6.31 -0.31 7.05
N PRO A 32 5.13 -0.42 6.44
CA PRO A 32 3.99 0.41 6.87
C PRO A 32 3.57 0.19 8.33
N SER A 33 3.81 -0.99 8.89
CA SER A 33 3.49 -1.27 10.30
C SER A 33 4.36 -0.52 11.30
N GLN A 34 5.53 -0.07 10.86
CA GLN A 34 6.47 0.68 11.70
C GLN A 34 6.08 2.16 11.84
N PHE A 35 5.36 2.71 10.87
CA PHE A 35 5.13 4.16 10.76
C PHE A 35 3.66 4.55 10.75
N GLY A 36 2.80 3.72 10.18
CA GLY A 36 1.35 3.94 10.14
C GLY A 36 0.64 3.37 11.36
N THR A 37 -0.66 3.59 11.43
CA THR A 37 -1.50 3.17 12.56
C THR A 37 -2.39 1.98 12.26
N GLU A 38 -2.55 1.60 11.01
CA GLU A 38 -3.52 0.60 10.58
C GLU A 38 -2.91 -0.80 10.43
N LEU A 39 -1.87 -0.94 9.63
CA LEU A 39 -1.17 -2.23 9.49
C LEU A 39 -0.40 -2.54 10.77
N GLN A 40 -0.67 -3.69 11.38
CA GLN A 40 0.02 -4.14 12.59
C GLN A 40 1.18 -5.09 12.28
N LYS A 41 0.97 -6.00 11.33
CA LYS A 41 2.01 -6.90 10.79
C LYS A 41 1.59 -7.47 9.45
N ALA A 42 2.57 -7.90 8.68
CA ALA A 42 2.39 -8.64 7.44
C ALA A 42 3.23 -9.92 7.46
N VAL A 43 2.67 -11.01 6.94
CA VAL A 43 3.31 -12.34 6.96
C VAL A 43 3.20 -12.96 5.57
N TRP A 44 4.34 -13.36 5.00
CA TRP A 44 4.36 -14.08 3.74
C TRP A 44 3.62 -15.42 3.85
N LEU A 45 2.83 -15.73 2.84
CA LEU A 45 2.17 -17.03 2.67
C LEU A 45 3.03 -17.93 1.77
N GLU A 46 2.97 -19.24 2.00
CA GLU A 46 3.57 -20.20 1.10
C GLU A 46 2.75 -20.28 -0.18
N VAL A 47 3.41 -20.08 -1.31
CA VAL A 47 2.82 -20.15 -2.66
C VAL A 47 3.72 -20.99 -3.54
N GLU A 48 3.14 -22.01 -4.19
CA GLU A 48 3.85 -22.85 -5.14
C GLU A 48 3.99 -22.15 -6.50
N GLY A 49 5.06 -22.46 -7.24
CA GLY A 49 5.25 -21.99 -8.61
C GLY A 49 5.79 -20.58 -8.75
N LEU A 50 6.29 -19.99 -7.68
CA LEU A 50 6.97 -18.69 -7.76
C LEU A 50 8.32 -18.83 -8.49
N GLU A 51 8.70 -17.81 -9.26
CA GLU A 51 9.99 -17.78 -9.96
C GLU A 51 11.19 -17.59 -9.03
N GLY A 52 10.93 -17.15 -7.78
CA GLY A 52 11.97 -16.93 -6.79
C GLY A 52 11.39 -16.71 -5.39
N PRO A 53 12.24 -16.42 -4.39
CA PRO A 53 11.77 -16.09 -3.05
C PRO A 53 11.07 -14.72 -3.04
N PRO A 54 10.06 -14.52 -2.15
CA PRO A 54 9.45 -13.20 -1.98
C PRO A 54 10.47 -12.12 -1.56
N PRO A 55 10.30 -10.87 -2.02
CA PRO A 55 9.19 -10.40 -2.84
C PRO A 55 9.37 -10.68 -4.33
N CYS A 56 8.31 -11.15 -4.98
CA CYS A 56 8.27 -11.34 -6.43
C CYS A 56 6.80 -11.34 -6.91
N PRO A 57 6.53 -11.10 -8.20
CA PRO A 57 5.15 -11.17 -8.70
C PRO A 57 4.52 -12.53 -8.41
N GLY A 58 3.26 -12.52 -7.97
CA GLY A 58 2.52 -13.73 -7.58
C GLY A 58 2.69 -14.13 -6.12
N ALA A 59 3.69 -13.63 -5.42
CA ALA A 59 3.83 -13.86 -3.98
C ALA A 59 2.63 -13.27 -3.23
N ARG A 60 2.24 -13.91 -2.13
CA ARG A 60 1.09 -13.52 -1.33
C ARG A 60 1.49 -13.27 0.12
N PHE A 61 0.80 -12.33 0.76
CA PHE A 61 0.97 -12.10 2.19
C PHE A 61 -0.36 -11.77 2.86
N THR A 62 -0.44 -12.08 4.15
CA THR A 62 -1.56 -11.67 5.01
C THR A 62 -1.21 -10.37 5.69
N GLY A 63 -2.07 -9.36 5.57
CA GLY A 63 -1.99 -8.14 6.35
C GLY A 63 -2.92 -8.22 7.55
N HIS A 64 -2.39 -7.94 8.74
CA HIS A 64 -3.16 -7.83 9.98
C HIS A 64 -3.33 -6.35 10.30
N ASN A 65 -4.58 -5.89 10.32
CA ASN A 65 -4.93 -4.48 10.44
C ASN A 65 -5.78 -4.21 11.67
N PHE A 66 -5.77 -2.96 12.10
CA PHE A 66 -6.62 -2.44 13.16
C PHE A 66 -7.05 -1.01 12.86
N HIS A 67 -8.31 -0.71 13.18
CA HIS A 67 -8.84 0.65 13.12
C HIS A 67 -9.84 0.83 14.28
N ALA A 68 -9.77 1.97 14.96
CA ALA A 68 -10.59 2.23 16.15
C ALA A 68 -12.10 2.07 15.91
N ALA A 69 -12.60 2.45 14.73
CA ALA A 69 -14.01 2.35 14.36
C ALA A 69 -14.42 0.99 13.82
N ARG A 70 -13.47 0.12 13.46
CA ARG A 70 -13.72 -1.15 12.77
C ARG A 70 -13.25 -2.38 13.55
N GLY A 71 -12.24 -2.21 14.42
CA GLY A 71 -11.56 -3.32 15.10
C GLY A 71 -10.48 -3.95 14.24
N GLU A 72 -10.17 -5.21 14.49
CA GLU A 72 -9.16 -5.98 13.78
C GLU A 72 -9.76 -6.66 12.54
N TRP A 73 -8.97 -6.71 11.45
CA TRP A 73 -9.30 -7.53 10.28
C TRP A 73 -8.02 -7.96 9.58
N GLN A 74 -8.15 -8.95 8.71
CA GLN A 74 -7.06 -9.47 7.91
C GLN A 74 -7.39 -9.32 6.42
N THR A 75 -6.34 -9.13 5.62
CA THR A 75 -6.43 -9.13 4.16
C THR A 75 -5.44 -10.12 3.60
N THR A 76 -5.79 -10.77 2.49
CA THR A 76 -4.83 -11.45 1.62
C THR A 76 -4.42 -10.48 0.53
N ASN A 77 -3.14 -10.42 0.24
CA ASN A 77 -2.57 -9.49 -0.73
C ASN A 77 -1.68 -10.24 -1.71
N VAL A 78 -1.69 -9.84 -2.96
CA VAL A 78 -0.92 -10.47 -4.04
C VAL A 78 0.02 -9.44 -4.63
N ILE A 79 1.32 -9.75 -4.70
CA ILE A 79 2.29 -8.89 -5.38
C ILE A 79 2.01 -8.95 -6.88
N ILE A 80 1.70 -7.80 -7.48
CA ILE A 80 1.35 -7.67 -8.90
C ILE A 80 2.46 -7.06 -9.74
N ASP A 81 3.38 -6.32 -9.12
CA ASP A 81 4.52 -5.72 -9.80
C ASP A 81 5.68 -5.61 -8.82
N CYS A 82 6.87 -6.03 -9.26
CA CYS A 82 8.07 -6.02 -8.43
C CYS A 82 9.30 -5.91 -9.32
N GLU A 83 9.70 -4.65 -9.60
CA GLU A 83 10.92 -4.33 -10.34
C GLU A 83 11.91 -3.68 -9.37
N PRO A 84 13.00 -4.37 -8.99
CA PRO A 84 13.96 -3.83 -8.03
C PRO A 84 14.40 -2.40 -8.36
N ASN A 85 14.38 -1.56 -7.33
CA ASN A 85 14.75 -0.14 -7.40
C ASN A 85 13.79 0.75 -8.21
N GLN A 86 12.66 0.21 -8.67
CA GLN A 86 11.71 0.94 -9.53
C GLN A 86 10.28 0.89 -9.06
N VAL A 87 9.71 -0.29 -8.89
CA VAL A 87 8.28 -0.49 -8.60
C VAL A 87 8.03 -1.63 -7.63
N PHE A 88 7.15 -1.41 -6.68
CA PHE A 88 6.62 -2.44 -5.79
C PHE A 88 5.12 -2.20 -5.62
N ALA A 89 4.29 -3.16 -6.06
CA ALA A 89 2.84 -3.00 -6.04
C ALA A 89 2.14 -4.31 -5.64
N TRP A 90 1.00 -4.16 -4.95
CA TRP A 90 0.17 -5.31 -4.57
C TRP A 90 -1.31 -4.98 -4.71
N ALA A 91 -2.10 -6.04 -4.92
CA ALA A 91 -3.54 -6.01 -4.98
C ALA A 91 -4.11 -6.61 -3.69
N VAL A 92 -5.12 -5.99 -3.10
CA VAL A 92 -5.80 -6.45 -1.89
C VAL A 92 -6.96 -7.35 -2.28
N GLY A 93 -6.94 -8.61 -1.82
CA GLY A 93 -7.93 -9.63 -2.11
C GLY A 93 -7.31 -10.89 -2.70
N ASP A 94 -8.11 -11.94 -2.84
CA ASP A 94 -7.64 -13.22 -3.38
C ASP A 94 -7.48 -13.20 -4.90
N ASP A 95 -8.27 -12.37 -5.58
CA ASP A 95 -8.25 -12.21 -7.03
C ASP A 95 -7.62 -10.85 -7.39
N PRO A 96 -6.37 -10.84 -7.91
CA PRO A 96 -5.71 -9.58 -8.27
C PRO A 96 -6.33 -8.86 -9.47
N SER A 97 -7.23 -9.52 -10.22
CA SER A 97 -7.98 -8.89 -11.31
C SER A 97 -9.22 -8.14 -10.83
N PHE A 98 -9.66 -8.39 -9.58
CA PHE A 98 -10.82 -7.75 -8.97
C PHE A 98 -10.53 -7.36 -7.52
N PRO A 99 -9.51 -6.53 -7.27
CA PRO A 99 -9.06 -6.21 -5.93
C PRO A 99 -9.97 -5.20 -5.23
N ALA A 100 -9.98 -5.27 -3.90
CA ALA A 100 -10.61 -4.23 -3.07
C ALA A 100 -9.85 -2.90 -3.14
N ALA A 101 -8.53 -2.98 -3.31
CA ALA A 101 -7.63 -1.84 -3.49
C ALA A 101 -6.34 -2.29 -4.16
N THR A 102 -5.61 -1.33 -4.71
CA THR A 102 -4.26 -1.54 -5.26
C THR A 102 -3.33 -0.51 -4.66
N TRP A 103 -2.15 -0.94 -4.22
CA TRP A 103 -1.10 -0.10 -3.62
C TRP A 103 0.16 -0.18 -4.46
N ARG A 104 0.81 0.97 -4.69
CA ARG A 104 1.97 1.04 -5.57
C ARG A 104 2.99 2.06 -5.10
N TYR A 105 4.22 1.60 -4.89
CA TYR A 105 5.40 2.46 -4.77
C TYR A 105 6.09 2.58 -6.12
N GLU A 106 6.56 3.78 -6.41
CA GLU A 106 7.42 4.04 -7.56
C GLU A 106 8.64 4.86 -7.12
N LEU A 107 9.82 4.45 -7.59
CA LEU A 107 11.08 5.12 -7.34
C LEU A 107 11.60 5.68 -8.66
N THR A 108 11.80 7.00 -8.70
CA THR A 108 12.34 7.67 -9.89
C THR A 108 13.59 8.45 -9.50
N PRO A 109 14.75 8.20 -10.13
CA PRO A 109 15.93 9.02 -9.89
C PRO A 109 15.62 10.50 -10.15
N GLU A 110 16.06 11.37 -9.23
CA GLU A 110 15.85 12.81 -9.31
C GLU A 110 17.06 13.53 -8.72
N GLY A 111 17.85 14.21 -9.56
CA GLY A 111 19.08 14.85 -9.09
C GLY A 111 20.02 13.85 -8.40
N ASP A 112 20.45 14.19 -7.19
CA ASP A 112 21.34 13.35 -6.37
C ASP A 112 20.58 12.33 -5.50
N GLY A 113 19.27 12.22 -5.67
CA GLY A 113 18.43 11.33 -4.88
C GLY A 113 17.33 10.67 -5.69
N THR A 114 16.22 10.42 -5.02
CA THR A 114 15.08 9.68 -5.57
C THR A 114 13.77 10.36 -5.20
N ARG A 115 12.86 10.46 -6.16
CA ARG A 115 11.46 10.77 -5.90
C ARG A 115 10.74 9.46 -5.56
N LEU A 116 10.28 9.31 -4.34
CA LEU A 116 9.52 8.16 -3.88
C LEU A 116 8.04 8.53 -3.86
N ARG A 117 7.24 7.82 -4.65
CA ARG A 117 5.79 8.02 -4.77
C ARG A 117 5.06 6.81 -4.24
N PHE A 118 3.97 7.03 -3.52
CA PHE A 118 3.10 5.99 -3.01
C PHE A 118 1.66 6.30 -3.39
N ARG A 119 1.02 5.39 -4.12
CA ARG A 119 -0.33 5.55 -4.64
C ARG A 119 -1.23 4.42 -4.16
N ALA A 120 -2.47 4.74 -3.80
CA ALA A 120 -3.50 3.78 -3.46
C ALA A 120 -4.77 4.07 -4.27
N GLN A 121 -5.38 3.02 -4.84
CA GLN A 121 -6.60 3.11 -5.62
C GLN A 121 -7.64 2.15 -5.05
N MET A 122 -8.87 2.62 -4.87
CA MET A 122 -10.01 1.81 -4.43
C MET A 122 -10.58 0.98 -5.57
N GLY A 123 -11.04 -0.22 -5.24
CA GLY A 123 -11.82 -1.09 -6.11
C GLY A 123 -11.05 -1.73 -7.27
N PRO A 124 -11.81 -2.34 -8.20
CA PRO A 124 -13.27 -2.41 -8.28
C PRO A 124 -13.95 -3.42 -7.34
N GLY A 125 -13.19 -4.29 -6.66
CA GLY A 125 -13.71 -5.34 -5.81
C GLY A 125 -14.29 -4.83 -4.47
N PRO A 126 -15.14 -5.62 -3.83
CA PRO A 126 -15.79 -5.23 -2.59
C PRO A 126 -14.83 -5.20 -1.40
N SER A 127 -15.19 -4.43 -0.37
CA SER A 127 -14.47 -4.32 0.89
C SER A 127 -15.44 -4.04 2.04
N GLY A 128 -14.92 -3.94 3.26
CA GLY A 128 -15.73 -3.49 4.39
C GLY A 128 -16.33 -2.09 4.18
N MET A 129 -15.64 -1.23 3.45
CA MET A 129 -16.13 0.11 3.09
C MET A 129 -17.32 0.04 2.13
N THR A 130 -17.30 -0.82 1.13
CA THR A 130 -18.43 -0.99 0.20
C THR A 130 -19.68 -1.48 0.93
N ALA A 131 -19.52 -2.35 1.93
CA ALA A 131 -20.64 -2.78 2.76
C ALA A 131 -21.24 -1.62 3.56
N VAL A 132 -20.44 -0.70 4.06
CA VAL A 132 -20.93 0.52 4.74
C VAL A 132 -21.63 1.46 3.76
N ILE A 133 -21.10 1.61 2.54
CA ILE A 133 -21.73 2.42 1.48
C ILE A 133 -23.11 1.84 1.11
N GLU A 134 -23.23 0.52 0.98
CA GLU A 134 -24.52 -0.13 0.69
C GLU A 134 -25.58 0.14 1.75
N GLN A 135 -25.17 0.26 3.01
CA GLN A 135 -26.06 0.60 4.12
C GLN A 135 -26.42 2.09 4.16
N MET A 136 -25.54 2.95 3.65
CA MET A 136 -25.71 4.41 3.69
C MET A 136 -25.31 5.05 2.35
N PRO A 137 -26.04 4.74 1.27
CA PRO A 137 -25.64 5.17 -0.08
C PRO A 137 -25.63 6.69 -0.28
N ASP A 138 -26.42 7.41 0.49
CA ASP A 138 -26.45 8.88 0.50
C ASP A 138 -25.18 9.50 1.11
N LYS A 139 -24.36 8.70 1.81
CA LYS A 139 -23.10 9.14 2.43
C LYS A 139 -21.85 8.66 1.69
N GLU A 140 -22.01 8.02 0.54
CA GLU A 140 -20.89 7.41 -0.22
C GLU A 140 -19.71 8.37 -0.39
N GLU A 141 -19.95 9.56 -0.90
CA GLU A 141 -18.88 10.55 -1.12
C GLU A 141 -18.11 10.90 0.16
N ARG A 142 -18.83 11.08 1.27
CA ARG A 142 -18.25 11.40 2.57
C ARG A 142 -17.42 10.24 3.12
N ILE A 143 -17.93 9.02 2.98
CA ILE A 143 -17.24 7.79 3.42
C ILE A 143 -15.94 7.63 2.66
N ILE A 144 -15.96 7.80 1.33
CA ILE A 144 -14.77 7.71 0.48
C ILE A 144 -13.76 8.80 0.83
N ALA A 145 -14.20 10.05 0.92
CA ALA A 145 -13.31 11.18 1.22
C ALA A 145 -12.58 10.96 2.55
N ARG A 146 -13.29 10.54 3.58
CA ARG A 146 -12.70 10.25 4.89
C ARG A 146 -11.66 9.12 4.80
N ARG A 147 -11.98 8.06 4.09
CA ARG A 147 -11.07 6.92 3.93
C ARG A 147 -9.81 7.28 3.16
N LEU A 148 -9.93 8.07 2.12
CA LEU A 148 -8.77 8.58 1.38
C LEU A 148 -7.87 9.46 2.25
N ASP A 149 -8.44 10.29 3.12
CA ASP A 149 -7.66 11.11 4.06
C ASP A 149 -6.90 10.23 5.07
N GLU A 150 -7.53 9.20 5.59
CA GLU A 150 -6.89 8.23 6.49
C GLU A 150 -5.73 7.50 5.79
N TRP A 151 -5.93 7.06 4.55
CA TRP A 151 -4.88 6.45 3.75
C TRP A 151 -3.73 7.41 3.49
N ALA A 152 -4.02 8.63 3.07
CA ALA A 152 -3.01 9.65 2.80
C ALA A 152 -2.15 9.93 4.04
N ALA A 153 -2.76 10.00 5.22
CA ALA A 153 -2.04 10.21 6.48
C ALA A 153 -1.08 9.05 6.79
N ASN A 154 -1.53 7.80 6.67
CA ASN A 154 -0.70 6.62 6.88
C ASN A 154 0.41 6.50 5.83
N MET A 155 0.10 6.79 4.57
CA MET A 155 1.05 6.78 3.47
C MET A 155 2.15 7.84 3.66
N THR A 156 1.77 9.04 4.09
CA THR A 156 2.72 10.13 4.39
C THR A 156 3.64 9.74 5.53
N ALA A 157 3.09 9.19 6.61
CA ALA A 157 3.90 8.70 7.73
C ALA A 157 4.89 7.61 7.30
N THR A 158 4.47 6.69 6.45
CA THR A 158 5.31 5.63 5.90
C THR A 158 6.44 6.21 5.05
N LEU A 159 6.14 7.12 4.12
CA LEU A 159 7.18 7.75 3.28
C LEU A 159 8.16 8.57 4.09
N THR A 160 7.68 9.30 5.11
CA THR A 160 8.56 10.06 6.01
C THR A 160 9.52 9.14 6.75
N GLY A 161 9.02 8.01 7.27
CA GLY A 161 9.84 7.01 7.94
C GLY A 161 10.88 6.36 7.01
N ILE A 162 10.50 6.01 5.80
CA ILE A 162 11.41 5.49 4.78
C ILE A 162 12.50 6.51 4.46
N LYS A 163 12.12 7.77 4.24
CA LYS A 163 13.06 8.86 3.97
C LYS A 163 14.09 9.00 5.08
N GLU A 164 13.66 9.09 6.32
CA GLU A 164 14.54 9.22 7.47
C GLU A 164 15.52 8.05 7.59
N GLN A 165 15.05 6.82 7.47
CA GLN A 165 15.90 5.63 7.54
C GLN A 165 16.89 5.54 6.37
N ALA A 166 16.45 5.86 5.15
CA ALA A 166 17.30 5.80 3.98
C ALA A 166 18.39 6.89 4.00
N GLU A 167 18.08 8.08 4.50
CA GLU A 167 19.04 9.18 4.60
C GLU A 167 20.02 9.00 5.76
N ASP A 168 19.57 8.45 6.89
CA ASP A 168 20.41 8.18 8.04
C ASP A 168 21.42 7.04 7.80
N GLY A 169 21.11 6.11 6.89
CA GLY A 169 21.98 5.01 6.49
C GLY A 169 23.19 5.43 5.63
N ALA A 170 23.36 6.73 5.42
CA ALA A 170 24.44 7.28 4.59
C ALA A 170 25.81 7.17 5.26
#